data_510c5e951c82967338bacc06b2839c8e
#
_entry.id   510c5e951c82967338bacc06b2839c8e
#
_cell.length_a   1.000
_cell.length_b   1.000
_cell.length_c   1.000
_cell.angle_alpha   90.00
_cell.angle_beta   90.00
_cell.angle_gamma   90.00
#
_symmetry.space_group_name_H-M   'P 1'
#
loop_
_entity.id
_entity.type
_entity.pdbx_description
1 polymer ?
#
loop_
_entity_poly.entity_id
_entity_poly.type
_entity_poly.pdbx_seq_one_letter_code
_entity_poly.pdbx_strand_id
1 'polypeptide(L)'
;RSKIVAWHVRYHQQFEENERQADVITQRLETQKGQIDQAVEQYERDMMVYNQEVEAFNGRAKRGEFSSQAAFSRERAALQSRGERLSQRQRTITSQVDAYNADVERLNALGRAQQRLNNSLDSMKAVE
;
A
#
# COMPACT_ATOMS: atom_id res chain seq x y z
N ARG A 1 9.02 12.21 -45.49
CA ARG A 1 7.78 12.93 -45.12
C ARG A 1 6.72 11.99 -44.56
N SER A 2 6.41 10.89 -45.24
CA SER A 2 5.45 9.89 -44.75
C SER A 2 5.93 9.19 -43.45
N LYS A 3 7.22 8.96 -43.29
CA LYS A 3 7.81 8.38 -42.08
C LYS A 3 7.67 9.31 -40.88
N ILE A 4 7.84 10.63 -41.09
CA ILE A 4 7.67 11.63 -40.03
C ILE A 4 6.21 11.72 -39.61
N VAL A 5 5.28 11.73 -40.52
CA VAL A 5 3.84 11.75 -40.24
C VAL A 5 3.44 10.50 -39.45
N ALA A 6 3.88 9.31 -39.89
CA ALA A 6 3.61 8.06 -39.17
C ALA A 6 4.22 8.06 -37.77
N TRP A 7 5.42 8.65 -37.61
CA TRP A 7 6.04 8.76 -36.30
C TRP A 7 5.24 9.69 -35.38
N HIS A 8 4.75 10.84 -35.86
CA HIS A 8 3.93 11.75 -35.08
C HIS A 8 2.62 11.09 -34.61
N VAL A 9 1.96 10.32 -35.49
CA VAL A 9 0.74 9.59 -35.10
C VAL A 9 1.03 8.60 -33.99
N ARG A 10 2.10 7.81 -34.11
CA ARG A 10 2.50 6.85 -33.07
C ARG A 10 2.91 7.54 -31.77
N TYR A 11 3.61 8.68 -31.87
CA TYR A 11 3.97 9.48 -30.71
C TYR A 11 2.73 9.90 -29.93
N HIS A 12 1.74 10.49 -30.60
CA HIS A 12 0.51 10.93 -29.96
C HIS A 12 -0.27 9.78 -29.36
N GLN A 13 -0.37 8.66 -30.04
CA GLN A 13 -1.04 7.47 -29.52
C GLN A 13 -0.37 6.94 -28.28
N GLN A 14 0.95 6.85 -28.29
CA GLN A 14 1.72 6.36 -27.12
C GLN A 14 1.65 7.35 -25.98
N PHE A 15 1.75 8.63 -26.25
CA PHE A 15 1.65 9.69 -25.25
C PHE A 15 0.29 9.65 -24.54
N GLU A 16 -0.80 9.57 -25.32
CA GLU A 16 -2.16 9.50 -24.78
C GLU A 16 -2.38 8.22 -23.97
N GLU A 17 -1.86 7.09 -24.42
CA GLU A 17 -1.96 5.83 -23.70
C GLU A 17 -1.23 5.90 -22.36
N ASN A 18 -0.02 6.46 -22.35
CA ASN A 18 0.75 6.64 -21.13
C ASN A 18 0.03 7.57 -20.15
N GLU A 19 -0.59 8.64 -20.65
CA GLU A 19 -1.41 9.56 -19.85
C GLU A 19 -2.59 8.84 -19.19
N ARG A 20 -3.32 8.03 -19.96
CA ARG A 20 -4.44 7.25 -19.42
C ARG A 20 -3.99 6.30 -18.33
N GLN A 21 -2.89 5.59 -18.54
CA GLN A 21 -2.33 4.69 -17.54
C GLN A 21 -1.91 5.46 -16.29
N ALA A 22 -1.28 6.62 -16.46
CA ALA A 22 -0.86 7.45 -15.34
C ALA A 22 -2.07 7.94 -14.53
N ASP A 23 -3.16 8.35 -15.19
CA ASP A 23 -4.37 8.80 -14.51
C ASP A 23 -5.02 7.67 -13.70
N VAL A 24 -5.10 6.47 -14.26
CA VAL A 24 -5.64 5.28 -13.57
C VAL A 24 -4.81 4.97 -12.34
N ILE A 25 -3.48 4.98 -12.47
CA ILE A 25 -2.57 4.69 -11.34
C ILE A 25 -2.69 5.78 -10.27
N THR A 26 -2.76 7.05 -10.66
CA THR A 26 -2.91 8.17 -9.71
C THR A 26 -4.18 8.03 -8.89
N GLN A 27 -5.31 7.70 -9.52
CA GLN A 27 -6.56 7.47 -8.79
C GLN A 27 -6.47 6.27 -7.86
N ARG A 28 -5.83 5.20 -8.31
CA ARG A 28 -5.62 4.01 -7.48
C ARG A 28 -4.74 4.32 -6.27
N LEU A 29 -3.69 5.12 -6.45
CA LEU A 29 -2.82 5.55 -5.35
C LEU A 29 -3.58 6.34 -4.30
N GLU A 30 -4.48 7.24 -4.70
CA GLU A 30 -5.31 8.00 -3.76
C GLU A 30 -6.20 7.08 -2.92
N THR A 31 -6.85 6.12 -3.58
CA THR A 31 -7.70 5.13 -2.89
C THR A 31 -6.87 4.26 -1.95
N GLN A 32 -5.74 3.75 -2.41
CA GLN A 32 -4.84 2.91 -1.60
C GLN A 32 -4.33 3.67 -0.38
N LYS A 33 -3.93 4.92 -0.57
CA LYS A 33 -3.43 5.75 0.55
C LYS A 33 -4.49 5.91 1.63
N GLY A 34 -5.73 6.22 1.25
CA GLY A 34 -6.83 6.33 2.20
C GLY A 34 -7.07 5.03 2.96
N GLN A 35 -7.06 3.90 2.26
CA GLN A 35 -7.25 2.58 2.87
C GLN A 35 -6.10 2.23 3.82
N ILE A 36 -4.86 2.51 3.43
CA ILE A 36 -3.68 2.26 4.27
C ILE A 36 -3.74 3.13 5.52
N ASP A 37 -4.01 4.41 5.38
CA ASP A 37 -4.08 5.34 6.52
C ASP A 37 -5.12 4.89 7.54
N GLN A 38 -6.32 4.49 7.09
CA GLN A 38 -7.37 3.97 7.96
C GLN A 38 -6.96 2.66 8.63
N ALA A 39 -6.34 1.75 7.88
CA ALA A 39 -5.91 0.46 8.40
C ALA A 39 -4.82 0.64 9.47
N VAL A 40 -3.87 1.53 9.24
CA VAL A 40 -2.79 1.83 10.20
C VAL A 40 -3.36 2.45 11.48
N GLU A 41 -4.25 3.44 11.36
CA GLU A 41 -4.88 4.06 12.53
C GLU A 41 -5.64 3.04 13.38
N GLN A 42 -6.45 2.20 12.73
CA GLN A 42 -7.22 1.18 13.43
C GLN A 42 -6.30 0.15 14.09
N TYR A 43 -5.26 -0.28 13.38
CA TYR A 43 -4.28 -1.22 13.90
C TYR A 43 -3.57 -0.65 15.13
N GLU A 44 -3.15 0.61 15.08
CA GLU A 44 -2.47 1.27 16.20
C GLU A 44 -3.38 1.34 17.43
N ARG A 45 -4.66 1.68 17.25
CA ARG A 45 -5.63 1.71 18.35
C ARG A 45 -5.84 0.32 18.95
N ASP A 46 -6.01 -0.69 18.09
CA ASP A 46 -6.24 -2.06 18.53
C ASP A 46 -5.01 -2.66 19.22
N MET A 47 -3.81 -2.30 18.76
CA MET A 47 -2.57 -2.70 19.41
C MET A 47 -2.44 -2.08 20.81
N MET A 48 -2.82 -0.82 20.97
CA MET A 48 -2.79 -0.15 22.27
C MET A 48 -3.71 -0.85 23.26
N VAL A 49 -4.94 -1.16 22.84
CA VAL A 49 -5.91 -1.89 23.67
C VAL A 49 -5.40 -3.29 24.01
N TYR A 50 -4.86 -3.99 23.01
CA TYR A 50 -4.31 -5.33 23.21
C TYR A 50 -3.16 -5.32 24.21
N ASN A 51 -2.24 -4.38 24.09
CA ASN A 51 -1.11 -4.27 25.04
C ASN A 51 -1.59 -4.00 26.46
N GLN A 52 -2.61 -3.16 26.63
CA GLN A 52 -3.21 -2.91 27.95
C GLN A 52 -3.84 -4.18 28.54
N GLU A 53 -4.53 -4.95 27.72
CA GLU A 53 -5.15 -6.20 28.14
C GLU A 53 -4.12 -7.26 28.51
N VAL A 54 -3.02 -7.34 27.75
CA VAL A 54 -1.91 -8.25 28.06
C VAL A 54 -1.28 -7.86 29.40
N GLU A 55 -1.04 -6.57 29.64
CA GLU A 55 -0.49 -6.09 30.91
C GLU A 55 -1.44 -6.42 32.08
N ALA A 56 -2.74 -6.19 31.91
CA ALA A 56 -3.74 -6.51 32.92
C ALA A 56 -3.79 -8.01 33.21
N PHE A 57 -3.75 -8.83 32.16
CA PHE A 57 -3.69 -10.28 32.31
C PHE A 57 -2.45 -10.73 33.07
N ASN A 58 -1.28 -10.22 32.68
CA ASN A 58 -0.02 -10.56 33.34
C ASN A 58 -0.02 -10.15 34.82
N GLY A 59 -0.59 -9.00 35.14
CA GLY A 59 -0.73 -8.54 36.53
C GLY A 59 -1.62 -9.46 37.33
N ARG A 60 -2.78 -9.88 36.79
CA ARG A 60 -3.66 -10.84 37.49
C ARG A 60 -3.00 -12.19 37.64
N ALA A 61 -2.25 -12.64 36.66
CA ALA A 61 -1.50 -13.90 36.74
C ALA A 61 -0.47 -13.87 37.89
N LYS A 62 0.26 -12.76 38.00
CA LYS A 62 1.24 -12.58 39.10
C LYS A 62 0.59 -12.60 40.49
N ARG A 63 -0.62 -12.05 40.61
CA ARG A 63 -1.37 -11.98 41.87
C ARG A 63 -2.21 -13.21 42.15
N GLY A 64 -2.27 -14.16 41.22
CA GLY A 64 -3.12 -15.35 41.33
C GLY A 64 -4.61 -15.05 41.35
N GLU A 65 -5.07 -14.04 40.63
CA GLU A 65 -6.43 -13.53 40.66
C GLU A 65 -7.36 -14.20 39.67
N PHE A 66 -7.10 -15.42 39.21
CA PHE A 66 -8.02 -16.18 38.36
C PHE A 66 -8.85 -17.14 39.21
N SER A 67 -10.14 -17.26 38.85
CA SER A 67 -11.08 -18.12 39.59
C SER A 67 -10.74 -19.60 39.47
N SER A 68 -10.08 -20.00 38.38
CA SER A 68 -9.70 -21.39 38.12
C SER A 68 -8.61 -21.45 37.06
N GLN A 69 -7.94 -22.60 36.98
CA GLN A 69 -6.99 -22.88 35.88
C GLN A 69 -7.68 -22.83 34.52
N ALA A 70 -8.93 -23.28 34.44
CA ALA A 70 -9.68 -23.23 33.21
C ALA A 70 -9.97 -21.79 32.75
N ALA A 71 -10.29 -20.89 33.69
CA ALA A 71 -10.50 -19.47 33.39
C ALA A 71 -9.21 -18.82 32.89
N PHE A 72 -8.09 -19.08 33.54
CA PHE A 72 -6.76 -18.60 33.11
C PHE A 72 -6.46 -19.06 31.68
N SER A 73 -6.62 -20.36 31.41
CA SER A 73 -6.31 -20.95 30.11
C SER A 73 -7.17 -20.36 29.00
N ARG A 74 -8.45 -20.12 29.26
CA ARG A 74 -9.36 -19.51 28.28
C ARG A 74 -8.98 -18.08 27.94
N GLU A 75 -8.69 -17.27 28.95
CA GLU A 75 -8.29 -15.87 28.73
C GLU A 75 -6.95 -15.79 28.00
N ARG A 76 -6.01 -16.67 28.38
CA ARG A 76 -4.70 -16.76 27.70
C ARG A 76 -4.87 -17.11 26.23
N ALA A 77 -5.70 -18.11 25.93
CA ALA A 77 -5.96 -18.54 24.56
C ALA A 77 -6.63 -17.42 23.73
N ALA A 78 -7.58 -16.69 24.35
CA ALA A 78 -8.23 -15.56 23.69
C ALA A 78 -7.24 -14.44 23.34
N LEU A 79 -6.33 -14.11 24.26
CA LEU A 79 -5.29 -13.11 24.01
C LEU A 79 -4.31 -13.56 22.92
N GLN A 80 -3.91 -14.84 22.94
CA GLN A 80 -3.04 -15.40 21.90
C GLN A 80 -3.69 -15.32 20.52
N SER A 81 -4.98 -15.65 20.40
CA SER A 81 -5.73 -15.56 19.16
C SER A 81 -5.81 -14.11 18.65
N ARG A 82 -6.03 -13.17 19.56
CA ARG A 82 -6.08 -11.74 19.19
C ARG A 82 -4.71 -11.25 18.74
N GLY A 83 -3.64 -11.67 19.39
CA GLY A 83 -2.27 -11.35 18.98
C GLY A 83 -1.96 -11.89 17.58
N GLU A 84 -2.39 -13.10 17.29
CA GLU A 84 -2.23 -13.70 15.95
C GLU A 84 -3.00 -12.92 14.88
N ARG A 85 -4.24 -12.52 15.16
CA ARG A 85 -5.03 -11.70 14.24
C ARG A 85 -4.40 -10.34 13.98
N LEU A 86 -3.84 -9.71 15.02
CA LEU A 86 -3.13 -8.44 14.87
C LEU A 86 -1.87 -8.59 14.02
N SER A 87 -1.13 -9.69 14.20
CA SER A 87 0.03 -10.00 13.35
C SER A 87 -0.37 -10.20 11.90
N GLN A 88 -1.51 -10.87 11.65
CA GLN A 88 -2.06 -11.02 10.29
C GLN A 88 -2.40 -9.66 9.68
N ARG A 89 -3.03 -8.78 10.45
CA ARG A 89 -3.37 -7.43 9.99
C ARG A 89 -2.11 -6.63 9.65
N GLN A 90 -1.06 -6.76 10.43
CA GLN A 90 0.22 -6.12 10.14
C GLN A 90 0.77 -6.59 8.78
N ARG A 91 0.73 -7.90 8.52
CA ARG A 91 1.15 -8.45 7.23
C ARG A 91 0.30 -7.93 6.06
N THR A 92 -1.00 -7.82 6.28
CA THR A 92 -1.91 -7.25 5.28
C THR A 92 -1.56 -5.80 4.97
N ILE A 93 -1.32 -4.99 6.00
CA ILE A 93 -0.90 -3.59 5.82
C ILE A 93 0.42 -3.51 5.07
N THR A 94 1.39 -4.35 5.40
CA THR A 94 2.67 -4.42 4.69
C THR A 94 2.46 -4.72 3.21
N SER A 95 1.58 -5.67 2.89
CA SER A 95 1.24 -6.00 1.49
C SER A 95 0.58 -4.83 0.78
N GLN A 96 -0.29 -4.08 1.46
CA GLN A 96 -0.92 -2.88 0.90
C GLN A 96 0.11 -1.79 0.61
N VAL A 97 1.06 -1.59 1.51
CA VAL A 97 2.17 -0.63 1.32
C VAL A 97 3.05 -1.06 0.15
N ASP A 98 3.36 -2.34 0.04
CA ASP A 98 4.16 -2.88 -1.07
C ASP A 98 3.46 -2.65 -2.41
N ALA A 99 2.15 -2.88 -2.48
CA ALA A 99 1.36 -2.62 -3.68
C ALA A 99 1.32 -1.13 -4.05
N TYR A 100 1.19 -0.27 -3.04
CA TYR A 100 1.25 1.18 -3.21
C TYR A 100 2.60 1.60 -3.79
N ASN A 101 3.69 1.12 -3.22
CA ASN A 101 5.04 1.42 -3.68
C ASN A 101 5.29 0.92 -5.10
N ALA A 102 4.76 -0.25 -5.47
CA ALA A 102 4.85 -0.77 -6.83
C ALA A 102 4.12 0.14 -7.83
N ASP A 103 2.96 0.67 -7.45
CA ASP A 103 2.22 1.62 -8.30
C ASP A 103 2.93 2.96 -8.42
N VAL A 104 3.58 3.44 -7.35
CA VAL A 104 4.44 4.65 -7.42
C VAL A 104 5.55 4.44 -8.43
N GLU A 105 6.20 3.27 -8.41
CA GLU A 105 7.26 2.95 -9.37
C GLU A 105 6.75 2.89 -10.81
N ARG A 106 5.56 2.33 -11.03
CA ARG A 106 4.92 2.33 -12.35
C ARG A 106 4.64 3.75 -12.85
N LEU A 107 4.13 4.61 -11.95
CA LEU A 107 3.87 6.01 -12.29
C LEU A 107 5.16 6.74 -12.66
N ASN A 108 6.22 6.52 -11.91
CA ASN A 108 7.54 7.09 -12.19
C ASN A 108 8.09 6.60 -13.54
N ALA A 109 7.90 5.31 -13.85
CA ALA A 109 8.30 4.75 -15.14
C ALA A 109 7.55 5.37 -16.31
N LEU A 110 6.25 5.64 -16.14
CA LEU A 110 5.45 6.34 -17.16
C LEU A 110 5.94 7.78 -17.35
N GLY A 111 6.31 8.47 -16.26
CA GLY A 111 6.89 9.80 -16.36
C GLY A 111 8.20 9.82 -17.15
N ARG A 112 9.06 8.82 -16.92
CA ARG A 112 10.30 8.67 -17.67
C ARG A 112 10.02 8.36 -19.16
N ALA A 113 9.02 7.52 -19.43
CA ALA A 113 8.62 7.20 -20.80
C ALA A 113 8.12 8.45 -21.55
N GLN A 114 7.32 9.28 -20.89
CA GLN A 114 6.83 10.54 -21.44
C GLN A 114 8.00 11.50 -21.74
N GLN A 115 8.96 11.56 -20.85
CA GLN A 115 10.15 12.40 -21.04
C GLN A 115 10.96 11.93 -22.25
N ARG A 116 11.12 10.61 -22.44
CA ARG A 116 11.80 10.05 -23.61
C ARG A 116 11.06 10.38 -24.91
N LEU A 117 9.73 10.31 -24.89
CA LEU A 117 8.91 10.67 -26.05
C LEU A 117 9.10 12.16 -26.41
N ASN A 118 9.07 13.04 -25.41
CA ASN A 118 9.31 14.48 -25.62
C ASN A 118 10.69 14.74 -26.18
N ASN A 119 11.71 14.08 -25.67
CA ASN A 119 13.09 14.22 -26.15
C ASN A 119 13.22 13.73 -27.60
N SER A 120 12.54 12.64 -27.96
CA SER A 120 12.53 12.11 -29.32
C SER A 120 11.81 13.07 -30.28
N LEU A 121 10.73 13.69 -29.83
CA LEU A 121 9.99 14.68 -30.63
C LEU A 121 10.88 15.90 -30.90
N ASP A 122 11.57 16.41 -29.90
CA ASP A 122 12.47 17.55 -30.04
C ASP A 122 13.64 17.24 -31.00
N SER A 123 14.19 16.03 -30.93
CA SER A 123 15.22 15.56 -31.85
C SER A 123 14.70 15.49 -33.29
N MET A 124 13.48 15.01 -33.49
CA MET A 124 12.87 14.95 -34.81
C MET A 124 12.63 16.35 -35.41
N LYS A 125 12.18 17.29 -34.57
CA LYS A 125 12.00 18.70 -34.98
C LYS A 125 13.33 19.36 -35.38
N ALA A 126 14.39 19.05 -34.69
CA ALA A 126 15.71 19.60 -34.96
C ALA A 126 16.29 19.15 -36.29
N VAL A 127 15.86 17.98 -36.81
CA VAL A 127 16.31 17.43 -38.09
C VAL A 127 15.51 17.99 -39.27
N GLU A 128 14.32 18.47 -39.06
CA GLU A 128 13.52 19.12 -40.05
C GLU A 128 14.06 20.52 -40.36
#